data_774e282be0f51d9cdec0216258d4a305
#
_entry.id   774e282be0f51d9cdec0216258d4a305
#
_cell.length_a   1.000
_cell.length_b   1.000
_cell.length_c   1.000
_cell.angle_alpha   90.00
_cell.angle_beta   90.00
_cell.angle_gamma   90.00
#
_symmetry.space_group_name_H-M   'P 1'
#
loop_
_entity.id
_entity.type
_entity.pdbx_description
1 polymer ?
#
loop_
_entity_poly.entity_id
_entity_poly.type
_entity_poly.pdbx_seq_one_letter_code
_entity_poly.pdbx_strand_id
1 'polypeptide(L)'
;KRKLLDFFYNSIITLVTQEKLEEIKTFCEWIYKRDFIWNFRDIGKHNSKIKEGLIFRTATMTLFQNETFFESFLNEKNIQTVIDLRAEREIKDLAYSENSISKFNYIIAPFDPWNQSIEFQNTHHQGSNVEIAYRFFGLECKSSIKKTMETIISEDNAITIHCHAGKDRTGILISMLHLLSGAEKSVVYNDYLATEMDTRKEYLDIVLNIIE
;
A
#
# COMPACT_ATOMS: atom_id res chain seq x y z
N LYS A 1 -15.05 -4.50 -15.37
CA LYS A 1 -14.35 -3.34 -15.98
C LYS A 1 -15.33 -2.50 -16.82
N ARG A 2 -15.91 -3.05 -17.88
CA ARG A 2 -16.81 -2.34 -18.79
C ARG A 2 -18.04 -1.75 -18.09
N LYS A 3 -18.66 -2.48 -17.15
CA LYS A 3 -19.83 -2.02 -16.39
C LYS A 3 -19.54 -0.82 -15.46
N LEU A 4 -18.34 -0.73 -14.90
CA LEU A 4 -17.93 0.39 -14.04
C LEU A 4 -17.69 1.65 -14.92
N LEU A 5 -17.06 1.49 -16.07
CA LEU A 5 -16.89 2.55 -17.08
C LEU A 5 -18.25 3.03 -17.60
N ASP A 6 -19.16 2.12 -17.91
CA ASP A 6 -20.52 2.44 -18.38
C ASP A 6 -21.31 3.17 -17.27
N PHE A 7 -21.15 2.80 -16.00
CA PHE A 7 -21.76 3.48 -14.86
C PHE A 7 -21.22 4.90 -14.70
N PHE A 8 -19.90 5.08 -14.70
CA PHE A 8 -19.28 6.42 -14.63
C PHE A 8 -19.66 7.26 -15.84
N TYR A 9 -19.60 6.71 -17.03
CA TYR A 9 -19.96 7.40 -18.28
C TYR A 9 -21.42 7.87 -18.25
N ASN A 10 -22.36 7.02 -17.89
CA ASN A 10 -23.79 7.36 -17.86
C ASN A 10 -24.16 8.29 -16.70
N SER A 11 -23.45 8.25 -15.58
CA SER A 11 -23.70 9.13 -14.43
C SER A 11 -23.13 10.53 -14.62
N ILE A 12 -22.13 10.73 -15.47
CA ILE A 12 -21.39 11.99 -15.64
C ILE A 12 -21.84 12.74 -16.91
N ILE A 13 -22.32 12.05 -17.93
CA ILE A 13 -22.77 12.65 -19.20
C ILE A 13 -23.81 13.77 -19.02
N THR A 14 -24.64 13.69 -18.01
CA THR A 14 -25.72 14.67 -17.77
C THR A 14 -25.27 15.96 -17.10
N LEU A 15 -24.03 16.04 -16.63
CA LEU A 15 -23.55 17.14 -15.76
C LEU A 15 -22.28 17.86 -16.27
N VAL A 16 -21.71 17.47 -17.40
CA VAL A 16 -20.35 17.91 -17.77
C VAL A 16 -20.31 18.43 -19.22
N THR A 17 -19.50 19.48 -19.46
CA THR A 17 -19.21 20.00 -20.81
C THR A 17 -18.49 18.95 -21.66
N GLN A 18 -18.62 19.03 -22.98
CA GLN A 18 -18.01 18.08 -23.94
C GLN A 18 -16.48 17.95 -23.74
N GLU A 19 -15.81 19.03 -23.40
CA GLU A 19 -14.36 19.09 -23.14
C GLU A 19 -13.98 18.25 -21.90
N LYS A 20 -14.74 18.41 -20.81
CA LYS A 20 -14.55 17.59 -19.60
C LYS A 20 -14.95 16.12 -19.78
N LEU A 21 -15.85 15.84 -20.71
CA LEU A 21 -16.22 14.48 -21.07
C LEU A 21 -15.05 13.72 -21.70
N GLU A 22 -14.28 14.36 -22.56
CA GLU A 22 -13.08 13.75 -23.16
C GLU A 22 -11.95 13.59 -22.15
N GLU A 23 -11.76 14.53 -21.22
CA GLU A 23 -10.81 14.38 -20.10
C GLU A 23 -11.18 13.17 -19.23
N ILE A 24 -12.45 13.03 -18.87
CA ILE A 24 -12.95 11.91 -18.06
C ILE A 24 -12.81 10.60 -18.83
N LYS A 25 -13.10 10.59 -20.11
CA LYS A 25 -12.93 9.41 -20.96
C LYS A 25 -11.46 8.99 -21.03
N THR A 26 -10.55 9.95 -21.24
CA THR A 26 -9.12 9.72 -21.25
C THR A 26 -8.64 9.17 -19.88
N PHE A 27 -9.14 9.73 -18.77
CA PHE A 27 -8.86 9.24 -17.43
C PHE A 27 -9.42 7.84 -17.19
N CYS A 28 -10.64 7.55 -17.62
CA CYS A 28 -11.23 6.22 -17.53
C CYS A 28 -10.48 5.19 -18.38
N GLU A 29 -10.03 5.56 -19.58
CA GLU A 29 -9.19 4.71 -20.43
C GLU A 29 -7.82 4.46 -19.81
N TRP A 30 -7.25 5.49 -19.17
CA TRP A 30 -6.00 5.39 -18.44
C TRP A 30 -6.12 4.43 -17.23
N ILE A 31 -7.18 4.57 -16.42
CA ILE A 31 -7.52 3.63 -15.35
C ILE A 31 -7.75 2.21 -15.91
N TYR A 32 -8.42 2.08 -17.07
CA TYR A 32 -8.70 0.80 -17.68
C TYR A 32 -7.45 0.07 -18.19
N LYS A 33 -6.45 0.81 -18.65
CA LYS A 33 -5.18 0.26 -19.15
C LYS A 33 -4.23 -0.15 -18.01
N ARG A 34 -4.44 0.32 -16.80
CA ARG A 34 -3.64 -0.04 -15.63
C ARG A 34 -4.27 -1.20 -14.88
N ASP A 35 -3.43 -1.96 -14.20
CA ASP A 35 -3.90 -2.95 -13.24
C ASP A 35 -4.77 -2.25 -12.21
N PHE A 36 -5.99 -2.77 -11.99
CA PHE A 36 -7.03 -2.12 -11.19
C PHE A 36 -6.70 -1.94 -9.72
N ILE A 37 -5.61 -2.53 -9.26
CA ILE A 37 -5.17 -2.45 -7.88
C ILE A 37 -4.07 -1.39 -7.80
N TRP A 38 -4.41 -0.29 -7.20
CA TRP A 38 -3.53 0.86 -7.11
C TRP A 38 -2.21 0.51 -6.40
N ASN A 39 -1.10 1.03 -6.91
CA ASN A 39 0.25 0.79 -6.41
C ASN A 39 0.68 -0.69 -6.38
N PHE A 40 -0.05 -1.59 -7.05
CA PHE A 40 0.33 -3.00 -7.09
C PHE A 40 1.62 -3.19 -7.88
N ARG A 41 2.60 -3.77 -7.23
CA ARG A 41 3.85 -4.21 -7.87
C ARG A 41 4.60 -5.23 -7.05
N ASP A 42 5.39 -6.02 -7.74
CA ASP A 42 6.35 -6.96 -7.19
C ASP A 42 7.64 -6.22 -6.82
N ILE A 43 8.03 -6.24 -5.56
CA ILE A 43 9.24 -5.56 -5.10
C ILE A 43 10.53 -6.26 -5.55
N GLY A 44 10.47 -7.56 -5.85
CA GLY A 44 11.59 -8.32 -6.40
C GLY A 44 12.03 -7.82 -7.78
N LYS A 45 11.11 -7.23 -8.57
CA LYS A 45 11.46 -6.63 -9.88
C LYS A 45 12.35 -5.39 -9.77
N HIS A 46 12.35 -4.76 -8.62
CA HIS A 46 13.17 -3.56 -8.36
C HIS A 46 14.43 -3.89 -7.55
N ASN A 47 14.53 -5.10 -7.01
CA ASN A 47 15.62 -5.51 -6.13
C ASN A 47 16.01 -6.97 -6.35
N SER A 48 17.11 -7.19 -7.05
CA SER A 48 17.63 -8.54 -7.36
C SER A 48 18.03 -9.39 -6.14
N LYS A 49 18.01 -8.82 -4.93
CA LYS A 49 18.23 -9.54 -3.67
C LYS A 49 16.96 -10.17 -3.11
N ILE A 50 15.80 -9.77 -3.65
CA ILE A 50 14.50 -10.33 -3.30
C ILE A 50 13.99 -11.11 -4.50
N LYS A 51 13.59 -12.37 -4.28
CA LYS A 51 13.05 -13.21 -5.35
C LYS A 51 11.76 -12.61 -5.89
N GLU A 52 11.66 -12.50 -7.22
CA GLU A 52 10.43 -12.07 -7.89
C GLU A 52 9.26 -13.01 -7.56
N GLY A 53 8.06 -12.46 -7.49
CA GLY A 53 6.84 -13.20 -7.23
C GLY A 53 6.59 -13.57 -5.77
N LEU A 54 7.42 -13.12 -4.81
CA LEU A 54 7.24 -13.42 -3.39
C LEU A 54 6.61 -12.31 -2.58
N ILE A 55 6.98 -11.06 -2.83
CA ILE A 55 6.49 -9.94 -2.03
C ILE A 55 5.93 -8.86 -2.97
N PHE A 56 4.65 -8.60 -2.80
CA PHE A 56 3.93 -7.56 -3.51
C PHE A 56 3.56 -6.42 -2.56
N ARG A 57 3.54 -5.22 -3.08
CA ARG A 57 2.96 -4.05 -2.38
C ARG A 57 1.75 -3.54 -3.15
N THR A 58 0.78 -2.95 -2.44
CA THR A 58 -0.45 -2.46 -3.06
C THR A 58 -1.16 -1.43 -2.18
N ALA A 59 -2.17 -0.75 -2.73
CA ALA A 59 -3.24 -0.12 -1.96
C ALA A 59 -4.20 -1.18 -1.42
N THR A 60 -5.16 -0.78 -0.56
CA THR A 60 -6.15 -1.73 -0.07
C THR A 60 -6.93 -2.38 -1.22
N MET A 61 -7.08 -3.68 -1.14
CA MET A 61 -7.83 -4.47 -2.14
C MET A 61 -9.33 -4.59 -1.80
N THR A 62 -9.76 -4.01 -0.68
CA THR A 62 -11.16 -4.09 -0.20
C THR A 62 -12.17 -3.53 -1.21
N LEU A 63 -11.77 -2.57 -2.05
CA LEU A 63 -12.63 -1.99 -3.09
C LEU A 63 -12.95 -2.99 -4.22
N PHE A 64 -12.16 -4.05 -4.35
CA PHE A 64 -12.27 -5.03 -5.45
C PHE A 64 -12.62 -6.44 -4.96
N GLN A 65 -12.79 -6.63 -3.68
CA GLN A 65 -12.99 -7.95 -3.07
C GLN A 65 -14.24 -8.68 -3.56
N ASN A 66 -15.23 -7.95 -4.06
CA ASN A 66 -16.48 -8.50 -4.60
C ASN A 66 -16.44 -8.68 -6.12
N GLU A 67 -15.36 -8.28 -6.77
CA GLU A 67 -15.21 -8.44 -8.22
C GLU A 67 -14.82 -9.88 -8.57
N THR A 68 -15.35 -10.36 -9.69
CA THR A 68 -15.14 -11.74 -10.14
C THR A 68 -13.66 -12.06 -10.41
N PHE A 69 -12.83 -11.05 -10.70
CA PHE A 69 -11.40 -11.23 -10.94
C PHE A 69 -10.56 -11.32 -9.67
N PHE A 70 -11.10 -10.98 -8.50
CA PHE A 70 -10.31 -10.89 -7.27
C PHE A 70 -9.64 -12.22 -6.91
N GLU A 71 -10.40 -13.30 -6.95
CA GLU A 71 -9.89 -14.63 -6.67
C GLU A 71 -8.88 -15.12 -7.71
N SER A 72 -9.17 -14.89 -8.99
CA SER A 72 -8.24 -15.24 -10.06
C SER A 72 -6.94 -14.43 -9.97
N PHE A 73 -7.01 -13.17 -9.54
CA PHE A 73 -5.84 -12.32 -9.29
C PHE A 73 -4.97 -12.90 -8.16
N LEU A 74 -5.56 -13.26 -7.01
CA LEU A 74 -4.82 -13.87 -5.90
C LEU A 74 -4.13 -15.17 -6.34
N ASN A 75 -4.87 -16.03 -7.05
CA ASN A 75 -4.36 -17.32 -7.54
C ASN A 75 -3.24 -17.15 -8.57
N GLU A 76 -3.41 -16.25 -9.55
CA GLU A 76 -2.40 -15.97 -10.59
C GLU A 76 -1.08 -15.49 -9.99
N LYS A 77 -1.14 -14.70 -8.92
CA LYS A 77 0.05 -14.20 -8.22
C LYS A 77 0.50 -15.11 -7.08
N ASN A 78 -0.19 -16.23 -6.86
CA ASN A 78 0.04 -17.13 -5.71
C ASN A 78 0.02 -16.41 -4.35
N ILE A 79 -0.78 -15.33 -4.22
CA ILE A 79 -0.89 -14.56 -2.98
C ILE A 79 -1.74 -15.35 -1.99
N GLN A 80 -1.11 -15.81 -0.91
CA GLN A 80 -1.77 -16.57 0.15
C GLN A 80 -1.80 -15.83 1.49
N THR A 81 -1.02 -14.75 1.62
CA THR A 81 -0.99 -13.93 2.84
C THR A 81 -1.16 -12.46 2.50
N VAL A 82 -2.02 -11.79 3.24
CA VAL A 82 -2.29 -10.36 3.14
C VAL A 82 -1.92 -9.69 4.46
N ILE A 83 -0.96 -8.78 4.43
CA ILE A 83 -0.57 -7.98 5.59
C ILE A 83 -1.15 -6.58 5.46
N ASP A 84 -2.04 -6.24 6.40
CA ASP A 84 -2.75 -4.97 6.46
C ASP A 84 -2.13 -4.05 7.53
N LEU A 85 -1.58 -2.93 7.06
CA LEU A 85 -0.95 -1.92 7.91
C LEU A 85 -1.93 -0.81 8.36
N ARG A 86 -3.20 -0.94 8.04
CA ARG A 86 -4.21 0.07 8.40
C ARG A 86 -4.52 0.03 9.88
N ALA A 87 -4.88 1.19 10.43
CA ALA A 87 -5.39 1.30 11.78
C ALA A 87 -6.76 0.61 11.92
N GLU A 88 -7.10 0.19 13.13
CA GLU A 88 -8.36 -0.52 13.41
C GLU A 88 -9.59 0.25 12.91
N ARG A 89 -9.59 1.59 13.07
CA ARG A 89 -10.68 2.44 12.58
C ARG A 89 -10.81 2.43 11.06
N GLU A 90 -9.69 2.42 10.32
CA GLU A 90 -9.71 2.34 8.85
C GLU A 90 -10.24 0.97 8.38
N ILE A 91 -9.89 -0.10 9.13
CA ILE A 91 -10.38 -1.45 8.85
C ILE A 91 -11.88 -1.54 9.12
N LYS A 92 -12.40 -0.91 10.20
CA LYS A 92 -13.84 -0.86 10.49
C LYS A 92 -14.62 -0.14 9.40
N ASP A 93 -14.06 0.97 8.87
CA ASP A 93 -14.72 1.76 7.82
C ASP A 93 -14.72 1.02 6.46
N LEU A 94 -13.70 0.23 6.19
CA LEU A 94 -13.51 -0.47 4.91
C LEU A 94 -12.92 -1.87 5.14
N ALA A 95 -13.71 -2.77 5.70
CA ALA A 95 -13.30 -4.13 6.03
C ALA A 95 -13.24 -5.04 4.79
N TYR A 96 -12.38 -6.07 4.86
CA TYR A 96 -12.57 -7.24 4.04
C TYR A 96 -13.79 -8.04 4.53
N SER A 97 -14.57 -8.58 3.60
CA SER A 97 -15.67 -9.50 3.92
C SER A 97 -15.13 -10.83 4.44
N GLU A 98 -15.94 -11.56 5.19
CA GLU A 98 -15.59 -12.93 5.64
C GLU A 98 -15.23 -13.85 4.47
N ASN A 99 -15.97 -13.75 3.35
CA ASN A 99 -15.67 -14.49 2.14
C ASN A 99 -14.31 -14.13 1.55
N SER A 100 -13.87 -12.89 1.64
CA SER A 100 -12.54 -12.48 1.17
C SER A 100 -11.45 -12.97 2.10
N ILE A 101 -11.62 -12.81 3.41
CA ILE A 101 -10.65 -13.28 4.43
C ILE A 101 -10.45 -14.79 4.37
N SER A 102 -11.49 -15.56 4.02
CA SER A 102 -11.36 -17.03 3.89
C SER A 102 -10.43 -17.49 2.77
N LYS A 103 -10.02 -16.58 1.86
CA LYS A 103 -9.18 -16.91 0.70
C LYS A 103 -7.68 -16.73 0.93
N PHE A 104 -7.29 -16.11 2.05
CA PHE A 104 -5.89 -15.83 2.38
C PHE A 104 -5.68 -15.77 3.90
N ASN A 105 -4.44 -15.95 4.33
CA ASN A 105 -4.03 -15.66 5.69
C ASN A 105 -4.01 -14.14 5.91
N TYR A 106 -4.89 -13.64 6.77
CA TYR A 106 -5.05 -12.20 7.00
C TYR A 106 -4.33 -11.76 8.26
N ILE A 107 -3.31 -10.95 8.10
CA ILE A 107 -2.45 -10.46 9.17
C ILE A 107 -2.63 -8.95 9.34
N ILE A 108 -3.08 -8.52 10.51
CA ILE A 108 -3.20 -7.10 10.86
C ILE A 108 -1.94 -6.70 11.62
N ALA A 109 -1.18 -5.73 11.07
CA ALA A 109 0.03 -5.17 11.64
C ALA A 109 -0.02 -3.62 11.57
N PRO A 110 -0.81 -2.96 12.40
CA PRO A 110 -1.19 -1.56 12.20
C PRO A 110 -0.03 -0.59 12.40
N PHE A 111 0.14 0.33 11.47
CA PHE A 111 0.89 1.56 11.63
C PHE A 111 -0.14 2.67 11.88
N ASP A 112 -0.50 2.88 13.16
CA ASP A 112 -1.59 3.78 13.55
C ASP A 112 -1.05 5.12 14.08
N PRO A 113 -0.91 6.16 13.21
CA PRO A 113 -0.34 7.45 13.62
C PRO A 113 -1.27 8.25 14.54
N TRP A 114 -2.46 7.77 14.83
CA TRP A 114 -3.40 8.38 15.77
C TRP A 114 -3.29 7.79 17.18
N ASN A 115 -2.59 6.67 17.33
CA ASN A 115 -2.33 6.04 18.62
C ASN A 115 -0.90 6.37 19.10
N GLN A 116 -0.62 7.67 19.20
CA GLN A 116 0.69 8.17 19.65
C GLN A 116 0.82 8.12 21.17
N SER A 117 1.99 7.68 21.66
CA SER A 117 2.31 7.78 23.08
C SER A 117 2.39 9.24 23.54
N ILE A 118 2.16 9.48 24.83
CA ILE A 118 2.32 10.83 25.45
C ILE A 118 3.75 11.32 25.27
N GLU A 119 4.74 10.45 25.42
CA GLU A 119 6.15 10.75 25.22
C GLU A 119 6.41 11.22 23.79
N PHE A 120 5.91 10.49 22.78
CA PHE A 120 6.03 10.88 21.38
C PHE A 120 5.39 12.24 21.11
N GLN A 121 4.18 12.48 21.62
CA GLN A 121 3.48 13.76 21.44
C GLN A 121 4.28 14.93 22.03
N ASN A 122 4.91 14.74 23.17
CA ASN A 122 5.70 15.80 23.82
C ASN A 122 7.02 16.09 23.13
N THR A 123 7.63 15.11 22.46
CA THR A 123 9.00 15.23 21.93
C THR A 123 9.05 15.38 20.40
N HIS A 124 8.04 14.91 19.68
CA HIS A 124 8.07 14.80 18.20
C HIS A 124 6.93 15.51 17.47
N HIS A 125 6.18 16.38 18.12
CA HIS A 125 5.01 17.08 17.56
C HIS A 125 5.35 18.25 16.61
N GLN A 126 6.62 18.57 16.38
CA GLN A 126 7.03 19.68 15.51
C GLN A 126 6.99 19.29 14.03
N GLY A 127 6.57 20.22 13.19
CA GLY A 127 6.48 20.05 11.75
C GLY A 127 5.05 19.82 11.23
N SER A 128 4.94 19.43 9.98
CA SER A 128 3.66 19.08 9.37
C SER A 128 3.12 17.75 9.88
N ASN A 129 1.81 17.53 9.75
CA ASN A 129 1.17 16.26 10.12
C ASN A 129 1.82 15.06 9.42
N VAL A 130 2.29 15.24 8.19
CA VAL A 130 2.99 14.19 7.43
C VAL A 130 4.33 13.86 8.08
N GLU A 131 5.15 14.87 8.39
CA GLU A 131 6.45 14.67 9.04
C GLU A 131 6.31 14.02 10.42
N ILE A 132 5.30 14.42 11.19
CA ILE A 132 4.98 13.82 12.48
C ILE A 132 4.61 12.33 12.31
N ALA A 133 3.75 12.02 11.31
CA ALA A 133 3.37 10.64 11.02
C ALA A 133 4.57 9.77 10.60
N TYR A 134 5.48 10.30 9.78
CA TYR A 134 6.67 9.56 9.36
C TYR A 134 7.63 9.30 10.52
N ARG A 135 7.85 10.27 11.42
CA ARG A 135 8.59 10.05 12.66
C ARG A 135 7.94 8.96 13.52
N PHE A 136 6.62 9.02 13.67
CA PHE A 136 5.86 8.00 14.40
C PHE A 136 6.09 6.60 13.82
N PHE A 137 6.02 6.45 12.49
CA PHE A 137 6.23 5.16 11.85
C PHE A 137 7.62 4.58 12.10
N GLY A 138 8.65 5.42 12.15
CA GLY A 138 10.03 4.99 12.47
C GLY A 138 10.27 4.66 13.94
N LEU A 139 9.60 5.36 14.85
CA LEU A 139 9.88 5.28 16.29
C LEU A 139 8.93 4.33 17.03
N GLU A 140 7.63 4.36 16.74
CA GLU A 140 6.58 3.73 17.57
C GLU A 140 6.02 2.43 16.96
N CYS A 141 6.19 2.18 15.64
CA CYS A 141 5.60 1.00 14.98
C CYS A 141 6.44 -0.28 15.07
N LYS A 142 7.37 -0.38 16.01
CA LYS A 142 8.32 -1.50 16.13
C LYS A 142 7.66 -2.87 16.23
N SER A 143 6.56 -3.00 16.98
CA SER A 143 5.82 -4.25 17.13
C SER A 143 5.18 -4.69 15.81
N SER A 144 4.61 -3.77 15.05
CA SER A 144 4.00 -4.04 13.75
C SER A 144 5.06 -4.37 12.70
N ILE A 145 6.19 -3.68 12.72
CA ILE A 145 7.35 -4.00 11.86
C ILE A 145 7.84 -5.42 12.18
N LYS A 146 8.08 -5.74 13.46
CA LYS A 146 8.52 -7.07 13.89
C LYS A 146 7.53 -8.15 13.42
N LYS A 147 6.23 -7.98 13.70
CA LYS A 147 5.19 -8.92 13.27
C LYS A 147 5.21 -9.16 11.77
N THR A 148 5.35 -8.08 10.97
CA THR A 148 5.42 -8.18 9.51
C THR A 148 6.66 -8.96 9.07
N MET A 149 7.84 -8.65 9.63
CA MET A 149 9.08 -9.36 9.29
C MET A 149 9.03 -10.85 9.65
N GLU A 150 8.50 -11.19 10.83
CA GLU A 150 8.30 -12.57 11.27
C GLU A 150 7.35 -13.31 10.31
N THR A 151 6.25 -12.67 9.89
CA THR A 151 5.34 -13.25 8.90
C THR A 151 6.05 -13.49 7.57
N ILE A 152 6.80 -12.52 7.05
CA ILE A 152 7.54 -12.66 5.78
C ILE A 152 8.53 -13.83 5.83
N ILE A 153 9.22 -14.00 6.95
CA ILE A 153 10.22 -15.07 7.11
C ILE A 153 9.56 -16.45 7.23
N SER A 154 8.35 -16.53 7.78
CA SER A 154 7.65 -17.81 8.00
C SER A 154 6.83 -18.28 6.80
N GLU A 155 6.59 -17.44 5.80
CA GLU A 155 5.75 -17.75 4.65
C GLU A 155 6.57 -18.20 3.43
N ASP A 156 6.19 -19.35 2.86
CA ASP A 156 6.79 -19.86 1.63
C ASP A 156 6.08 -19.36 0.36
N ASN A 157 4.88 -18.84 0.50
CA ASN A 157 4.03 -18.36 -0.59
C ASN A 157 4.11 -16.84 -0.73
N ALA A 158 3.53 -16.34 -1.82
CA ALA A 158 3.53 -14.90 -2.05
C ALA A 158 2.69 -14.14 -1.02
N ILE A 159 3.24 -13.01 -0.57
CA ILE A 159 2.64 -12.09 0.38
C ILE A 159 2.32 -10.78 -0.33
N THR A 160 1.18 -10.19 -0.01
CA THR A 160 0.92 -8.80 -0.36
C THR A 160 0.82 -7.93 0.88
N ILE A 161 1.44 -6.75 0.84
CA ILE A 161 1.50 -5.79 1.94
C ILE A 161 0.81 -4.52 1.50
N HIS A 162 -0.13 -4.04 2.30
CA HIS A 162 -0.85 -2.82 1.99
C HIS A 162 -1.17 -1.97 3.23
N CYS A 163 -1.44 -0.69 2.98
CA CYS A 163 -2.16 0.21 3.88
C CYS A 163 -3.45 0.69 3.18
N HIS A 164 -3.83 1.95 3.31
CA HIS A 164 -4.97 2.47 2.55
C HIS A 164 -4.59 2.70 1.07
N ALA A 165 -3.63 3.60 0.81
CA ALA A 165 -3.19 3.95 -0.55
C ALA A 165 -1.97 3.16 -1.06
N GLY A 166 -1.37 2.30 -0.24
CA GLY A 166 -0.12 1.61 -0.58
C GLY A 166 1.10 2.52 -0.72
N LYS A 167 1.01 3.76 -0.21
CA LYS A 167 1.99 4.83 -0.37
C LYS A 167 2.93 4.92 0.83
N ASP A 168 2.49 5.54 1.91
CA ASP A 168 3.34 5.95 3.04
C ASP A 168 3.75 4.75 3.90
N ARG A 169 2.87 4.17 4.69
CA ARG A 169 3.13 3.05 5.59
C ARG A 169 3.71 1.84 4.85
N THR A 170 3.10 1.48 3.74
CA THR A 170 3.60 0.42 2.85
C THR A 170 4.96 0.79 2.28
N GLY A 171 5.14 2.02 1.81
CA GLY A 171 6.40 2.50 1.25
C GLY A 171 7.54 2.44 2.26
N ILE A 172 7.31 2.88 3.50
CA ILE A 172 8.28 2.81 4.60
C ILE A 172 8.70 1.36 4.88
N LEU A 173 7.71 0.46 5.05
CA LEU A 173 8.00 -0.94 5.35
C LEU A 173 8.78 -1.63 4.22
N ILE A 174 8.39 -1.40 2.96
CA ILE A 174 9.10 -1.92 1.79
C ILE A 174 10.51 -1.34 1.69
N SER A 175 10.70 -0.07 2.03
CA SER A 175 12.03 0.55 2.10
C SER A 175 12.92 -0.16 3.12
N MET A 176 12.39 -0.50 4.29
CA MET A 176 13.11 -1.30 5.29
C MET A 176 13.47 -2.70 4.76
N LEU A 177 12.56 -3.36 4.05
CA LEU A 177 12.84 -4.66 3.42
C LEU A 177 13.96 -4.58 2.37
N HIS A 178 13.95 -3.56 1.55
CA HIS A 178 15.04 -3.32 0.60
C HIS A 178 16.39 -3.15 1.30
N LEU A 179 16.45 -2.33 2.36
CA LEU A 179 17.68 -2.13 3.14
C LEU A 179 18.15 -3.42 3.81
N LEU A 180 17.24 -4.15 4.46
CA LEU A 180 17.55 -5.43 5.13
C LEU A 180 18.07 -6.50 4.15
N SER A 181 17.60 -6.47 2.90
CA SER A 181 18.13 -7.36 1.84
C SER A 181 19.48 -6.93 1.30
N GLY A 182 20.04 -5.81 1.75
CA GLY A 182 21.31 -5.26 1.29
C GLY A 182 21.21 -4.51 -0.05
N ALA A 183 20.04 -3.96 -0.36
CA ALA A 183 19.90 -3.13 -1.56
C ALA A 183 20.52 -1.74 -1.35
N GLU A 184 21.02 -1.18 -2.46
CA GLU A 184 21.49 0.20 -2.49
C GLU A 184 20.37 1.20 -2.25
N LYS A 185 20.66 2.34 -1.63
CA LYS A 185 19.67 3.41 -1.39
C LYS A 185 18.94 3.87 -2.66
N SER A 186 19.57 3.79 -3.81
CA SER A 186 18.96 4.08 -5.11
C SER A 186 17.76 3.18 -5.40
N VAL A 187 17.84 1.89 -5.07
CA VAL A 187 16.73 0.94 -5.22
C VAL A 187 15.58 1.30 -4.29
N VAL A 188 15.90 1.65 -3.04
CA VAL A 188 14.92 2.08 -2.04
C VAL A 188 14.12 3.29 -2.53
N TYR A 189 14.82 4.34 -2.98
CA TYR A 189 14.16 5.55 -3.49
C TYR A 189 13.39 5.29 -4.77
N ASN A 190 13.93 4.49 -5.69
CA ASN A 190 13.25 4.18 -6.95
C ASN A 190 11.92 3.46 -6.70
N ASP A 191 11.87 2.47 -5.81
CA ASP A 191 10.61 1.83 -5.48
C ASP A 191 9.65 2.79 -4.74
N TYR A 192 10.14 3.54 -3.76
CA TYR A 192 9.31 4.46 -3.00
C TYR A 192 8.67 5.54 -3.91
N LEU A 193 9.48 6.18 -4.77
CA LEU A 193 9.07 7.25 -5.67
C LEU A 193 8.28 6.75 -6.90
N ALA A 194 8.29 5.45 -7.20
CA ALA A 194 7.45 4.86 -8.24
C ALA A 194 5.94 4.91 -7.91
N THR A 195 5.57 5.32 -6.71
CA THR A 195 4.17 5.57 -6.34
C THR A 195 3.68 6.85 -7.02
N GLU A 196 2.67 6.73 -7.88
CA GLU A 196 2.10 7.84 -8.66
C GLU A 196 1.15 8.71 -7.81
N MET A 197 1.63 9.21 -6.71
CA MET A 197 0.95 10.12 -5.81
C MET A 197 2.01 11.10 -5.31
N ASP A 198 1.65 12.20 -4.68
CA ASP A 198 2.60 13.16 -4.11
C ASP A 198 3.53 12.50 -3.06
N THR A 199 4.47 11.67 -3.57
CA THR A 199 5.54 11.06 -2.79
C THR A 199 6.78 11.95 -2.88
N ARG A 200 7.42 12.16 -1.73
CA ARG A 200 8.61 13.01 -1.64
C ARG A 200 9.71 12.27 -0.93
N LYS A 201 10.91 12.35 -1.50
CA LYS A 201 12.11 11.74 -0.93
C LYS A 201 12.33 12.17 0.53
N GLU A 202 12.12 13.45 0.81
CA GLU A 202 12.31 14.07 2.11
C GLU A 202 11.48 13.41 3.22
N TYR A 203 10.29 12.92 2.90
CA TYR A 203 9.47 12.18 3.87
C TYR A 203 10.09 10.83 4.22
N LEU A 204 10.57 10.08 3.22
CA LEU A 204 11.26 8.82 3.48
C LEU A 204 12.55 9.04 4.26
N ASP A 205 13.31 10.10 3.96
CA ASP A 205 14.55 10.46 4.65
C ASP A 205 14.35 10.65 6.17
N ILE A 206 13.17 11.12 6.61
CA ILE A 206 12.83 11.20 8.03
C ILE A 206 12.95 9.84 8.71
N VAL A 207 12.41 8.80 8.08
CA VAL A 207 12.45 7.44 8.64
C VAL A 207 13.84 6.81 8.50
N LEU A 208 14.48 6.99 7.35
CA LEU A 208 15.82 6.44 7.12
C LEU A 208 16.83 6.97 8.13
N ASN A 209 16.78 8.27 8.44
CA ASN A 209 17.64 8.88 9.45
C ASN A 209 17.37 8.41 10.90
N ILE A 210 16.21 7.77 11.15
CA ILE A 210 15.87 7.20 12.47
C ILE A 210 16.42 5.77 12.61
N ILE A 211 16.43 5.01 11.52
CA ILE A 211 16.74 3.58 11.53
C ILE A 211 18.20 3.26 11.18
N GLU A 212 18.94 4.20 10.62
CA GLU A 212 20.40 4.12 10.36
C GLU A 212 21.23 4.54 11.57
#